data_d82f175e5b3840f9d4288587a3d70ab9
#
_entry.id   d82f175e5b3840f9d4288587a3d70ab9
#
_cell.length_a   1.000
_cell.length_b   1.000
_cell.length_c   1.000
_cell.angle_alpha   90.00
_cell.angle_beta   90.00
_cell.angle_gamma   90.00
#
_symmetry.space_group_name_H-M   'P 1'
#
loop_
_entity.id
_entity.type
_entity.pdbx_description
1 polymer ?
#
loop_
_entity_poly.entity_id
_entity_poly.type
_entity_poly.pdbx_seq_one_letter_code
_entity_poly.pdbx_strand_id
1 'polypeptide(L)'
;AIKFSQLNKKNNTNHSICVIEKGSEVGAHILSGNVFEPTALNELIPDWKDKEAPLDTPVKKDIVKYLVNENISIPVPLPGFFMPNFNNHGNYIMSLANFCRWLAKEAESLGVEIFAGFTASEIIIENDQLKGIVTGEMGVSKDGEKKSSYQPSMELRAKYTVLSEGCRGHLGKQIIKKFNLDQGKDPQHYGIGFKEIWDIKPELHKEGTVMHTAGWPAKGTASGSYCYHGKNNQLYMG
;
A
#
# COMPACT_ATOMS: atom_id res chain seq x y z
N ALA A 1 -8.71 10.74 -0.93
CA ALA A 1 -9.21 11.45 -2.09
C ALA A 1 -10.67 11.07 -2.39
N ILE A 2 -10.99 9.80 -2.71
CA ILE A 2 -12.36 9.34 -3.08
C ILE A 2 -13.41 9.79 -2.06
N LYS A 3 -13.22 9.49 -0.77
CA LYS A 3 -14.18 9.89 0.27
C LYS A 3 -14.40 11.39 0.35
N PHE A 4 -13.34 12.17 0.14
CA PHE A 4 -13.44 13.62 0.15
C PHE A 4 -14.24 14.16 -1.05
N SER A 5 -14.02 13.59 -2.25
CA SER A 5 -14.83 13.92 -3.44
C SER A 5 -16.30 13.53 -3.25
N GLN A 6 -16.58 12.38 -2.65
CA GLN A 6 -17.96 11.99 -2.29
C GLN A 6 -18.60 12.99 -1.31
N LEU A 7 -17.83 13.47 -0.32
CA LEU A 7 -18.31 14.48 0.63
C LEU A 7 -18.52 15.84 -0.03
N ASN A 8 -17.63 16.27 -0.96
CA ASN A 8 -17.85 17.45 -1.78
C ASN A 8 -19.21 17.41 -2.48
N LYS A 9 -19.49 16.29 -3.15
CA LYS A 9 -20.76 16.10 -3.85
C LYS A 9 -21.95 16.08 -2.90
N LYS A 10 -21.84 15.36 -1.77
CA LYS A 10 -22.89 15.26 -0.76
C LYS A 10 -23.25 16.61 -0.13
N ASN A 11 -22.22 17.43 0.14
CA ASN A 11 -22.39 18.71 0.85
C ASN A 11 -22.48 19.91 -0.12
N ASN A 12 -22.53 19.65 -1.42
CA ASN A 12 -22.53 20.69 -2.47
C ASN A 12 -21.38 21.70 -2.32
N THR A 13 -20.18 21.18 -2.00
CA THR A 13 -18.93 21.96 -1.92
C THR A 13 -18.04 21.64 -3.13
N ASN A 14 -17.15 22.55 -3.47
CA ASN A 14 -16.24 22.41 -4.62
C ASN A 14 -14.79 22.64 -4.19
N HIS A 15 -14.25 21.75 -3.37
CA HIS A 15 -12.84 21.75 -3.02
C HIS A 15 -12.06 20.93 -4.05
N SER A 16 -10.99 21.51 -4.60
CA SER A 16 -10.05 20.77 -5.45
C SER A 16 -9.24 19.78 -4.63
N ILE A 17 -8.95 18.62 -5.22
CA ILE A 17 -8.18 17.55 -4.61
C ILE A 17 -7.08 17.14 -5.57
N CYS A 18 -5.84 17.30 -5.13
CA CYS A 18 -4.65 16.91 -5.88
C CYS A 18 -3.94 15.76 -5.14
N VAL A 19 -3.54 14.74 -5.87
CA VAL A 19 -2.69 13.64 -5.39
C VAL A 19 -1.40 13.63 -6.17
N ILE A 20 -0.27 13.59 -5.47
CA ILE A 20 1.06 13.49 -6.07
C ILE A 20 1.59 12.08 -5.80
N GLU A 21 2.07 11.42 -6.84
CA GLU A 21 2.69 10.11 -6.78
C GLU A 21 4.12 10.19 -7.33
N LYS A 22 5.08 9.72 -6.55
CA LYS A 22 6.50 9.67 -6.94
C LYS A 22 6.76 8.70 -8.09
N GLY A 23 6.06 7.58 -8.12
CA GLY A 23 6.19 6.58 -9.17
C GLY A 23 5.77 7.12 -10.52
N SER A 24 6.34 6.57 -11.59
CA SER A 24 5.97 6.93 -12.97
C SER A 24 4.50 6.70 -13.29
N GLU A 25 3.86 5.82 -12.55
CA GLU A 25 2.41 5.57 -12.53
C GLU A 25 1.98 5.14 -11.13
N VAL A 26 0.70 5.22 -10.83
CA VAL A 26 0.16 4.72 -9.56
C VAL A 26 0.40 3.21 -9.46
N GLY A 27 0.97 2.78 -8.33
CA GLY A 27 1.27 1.37 -8.09
C GLY A 27 2.61 0.87 -8.63
N ALA A 28 3.41 1.70 -9.31
CA ALA A 28 4.69 1.30 -9.89
C ALA A 28 5.71 0.78 -8.86
N HIS A 29 5.67 1.28 -7.64
CA HIS A 29 6.59 0.91 -6.56
C HIS A 29 6.00 -0.13 -5.60
N ILE A 30 4.89 -0.75 -5.94
CA ILE A 30 4.21 -1.73 -5.11
C ILE A 30 4.52 -3.13 -5.64
N LEU A 31 5.26 -3.92 -4.87
CA LEU A 31 5.31 -5.36 -5.08
C LEU A 31 4.05 -5.98 -4.47
N SER A 32 3.29 -6.65 -5.30
CA SER A 32 2.00 -7.23 -4.96
C SER A 32 2.08 -8.43 -4.01
N GLY A 33 0.92 -8.92 -3.66
CA GLY A 33 0.70 -10.12 -2.90
C GLY A 33 0.28 -9.82 -1.47
N ASN A 34 -0.98 -9.46 -1.30
CA ASN A 34 -1.59 -9.40 0.02
C ASN A 34 -2.94 -10.13 0.05
N VAL A 35 -3.38 -10.39 1.26
CA VAL A 35 -4.77 -10.73 1.56
C VAL A 35 -5.47 -9.45 1.96
N PHE A 36 -6.58 -9.17 1.31
CA PHE A 36 -7.34 -7.93 1.46
C PHE A 36 -8.70 -8.20 2.08
N GLU A 37 -9.00 -7.50 3.16
CA GLU A 37 -10.31 -7.48 3.80
C GLU A 37 -11.17 -6.36 3.17
N PRO A 38 -12.33 -6.67 2.58
CA PRO A 38 -13.09 -5.70 1.80
C PRO A 38 -13.96 -4.74 2.61
N THR A 39 -13.98 -4.78 3.93
CA THR A 39 -14.86 -3.96 4.78
C THR A 39 -14.77 -2.47 4.46
N ALA A 40 -13.56 -1.92 4.44
CA ALA A 40 -13.36 -0.51 4.12
C ALA A 40 -13.74 -0.16 2.67
N LEU A 41 -13.55 -1.10 1.75
CA LEU A 41 -13.98 -0.92 0.35
C LEU A 41 -15.49 -0.96 0.21
N ASN A 42 -16.17 -1.86 0.92
CA ASN A 42 -17.63 -1.92 0.96
C ASN A 42 -18.25 -0.60 1.45
N GLU A 43 -17.60 0.07 2.41
CA GLU A 43 -18.04 1.37 2.90
C GLU A 43 -17.72 2.52 1.92
N LEU A 44 -16.58 2.45 1.26
CA LEU A 44 -16.10 3.51 0.37
C LEU A 44 -16.77 3.47 -1.01
N ILE A 45 -16.86 2.28 -1.60
CA ILE A 45 -17.39 2.02 -2.95
C ILE A 45 -18.26 0.75 -2.88
N PRO A 46 -19.52 0.83 -2.41
CA PRO A 46 -20.38 -0.34 -2.20
C PRO A 46 -20.61 -1.18 -3.47
N ASP A 47 -20.57 -0.54 -4.63
CA ASP A 47 -20.74 -1.12 -5.96
C ASP A 47 -19.42 -1.59 -6.61
N TRP A 48 -18.36 -1.81 -5.83
CA TRP A 48 -17.04 -2.17 -6.34
C TRP A 48 -17.02 -3.45 -7.19
N LYS A 49 -17.95 -4.38 -6.96
CA LYS A 49 -18.08 -5.61 -7.76
C LYS A 49 -18.58 -5.30 -9.17
N ASP A 50 -19.57 -4.43 -9.28
CA ASP A 50 -20.13 -4.00 -10.57
C ASP A 50 -19.12 -3.13 -11.35
N LYS A 51 -18.20 -2.50 -10.64
CA LYS A 51 -17.10 -1.71 -11.19
C LYS A 51 -15.81 -2.51 -11.43
N GLU A 52 -15.91 -3.83 -11.38
CA GLU A 52 -14.81 -4.75 -11.70
C GLU A 52 -13.52 -4.45 -10.91
N ALA A 53 -13.64 -4.17 -9.61
CA ALA A 53 -12.47 -4.05 -8.74
C ALA A 53 -11.63 -5.35 -8.83
N PRO A 54 -10.29 -5.27 -8.90
CA PRO A 54 -9.42 -6.44 -9.12
C PRO A 54 -9.26 -7.31 -7.85
N LEU A 55 -10.39 -7.72 -7.26
CA LEU A 55 -10.52 -8.63 -6.14
C LEU A 55 -11.07 -9.98 -6.65
N ASP A 56 -10.29 -10.66 -7.45
CA ASP A 56 -10.74 -11.78 -8.26
C ASP A 56 -10.36 -13.17 -7.69
N THR A 57 -9.61 -13.24 -6.59
CA THR A 57 -9.23 -14.50 -5.95
C THR A 57 -9.71 -14.57 -4.50
N PRO A 58 -10.95 -15.03 -4.24
CA PRO A 58 -11.44 -15.19 -2.88
C PRO A 58 -10.64 -16.24 -2.12
N VAL A 59 -10.38 -16.01 -0.84
CA VAL A 59 -9.72 -16.98 0.03
C VAL A 59 -10.62 -18.19 0.24
N LYS A 60 -10.11 -19.37 -0.06
CA LYS A 60 -10.80 -20.68 0.05
C LYS A 60 -10.26 -21.51 1.21
N LYS A 61 -8.99 -21.29 1.60
CA LYS A 61 -8.34 -22.11 2.61
C LYS A 61 -7.24 -21.33 3.33
N ASP A 62 -7.25 -21.39 4.66
CA ASP A 62 -6.17 -20.94 5.52
C ASP A 62 -5.32 -22.10 6.02
N ILE A 63 -4.01 -21.92 6.01
CA ILE A 63 -3.03 -22.88 6.53
C ILE A 63 -2.04 -22.08 7.40
N VAL A 64 -1.84 -22.54 8.64
CA VAL A 64 -0.77 -22.02 9.50
C VAL A 64 0.15 -23.17 9.88
N LYS A 65 1.46 -22.99 9.75
CA LYS A 65 2.48 -23.96 10.09
C LYS A 65 3.55 -23.37 10.99
N TYR A 66 4.00 -24.14 11.95
CA TYR A 66 5.22 -23.84 12.69
C TYR A 66 6.38 -24.66 12.12
N LEU A 67 7.42 -23.95 11.67
CA LEU A 67 8.63 -24.57 11.13
C LEU A 67 9.61 -24.87 12.28
N VAL A 68 9.85 -26.14 12.54
CA VAL A 68 10.80 -26.58 13.57
C VAL A 68 12.23 -26.47 13.06
N ASN A 69 12.45 -26.92 11.83
CA ASN A 69 13.70 -26.83 11.08
C ASN A 69 13.40 -26.88 9.56
N GLU A 70 14.42 -26.98 8.73
CA GLU A 70 14.30 -27.02 7.27
C GLU A 70 13.47 -28.20 6.72
N ASN A 71 13.36 -29.30 7.48
CA ASN A 71 12.71 -30.56 7.04
C ASN A 71 11.38 -30.81 7.77
N ILE A 72 11.14 -30.18 8.93
CA ILE A 72 10.02 -30.50 9.80
C ILE A 72 9.13 -29.25 9.98
N SER A 73 7.86 -29.40 9.62
CA SER A 73 6.82 -28.42 9.91
C SER A 73 5.65 -29.04 10.65
N ILE A 74 5.11 -28.33 11.63
CA ILE A 74 3.96 -28.76 12.42
C ILE A 74 2.76 -27.89 12.01
N PRO A 75 1.65 -28.47 11.51
CA PRO A 75 0.46 -27.71 11.23
C PRO A 75 -0.19 -27.22 12.53
N VAL A 76 -0.64 -25.96 12.54
CA VAL A 76 -1.48 -25.42 13.61
C VAL A 76 -2.93 -25.81 13.30
N PRO A 77 -3.57 -26.63 14.14
CA PRO A 77 -4.94 -27.05 13.88
C PRO A 77 -5.91 -25.87 14.08
N LEU A 78 -6.95 -25.81 13.25
CA LEU A 78 -8.02 -24.81 13.34
C LEU A 78 -7.51 -23.36 13.53
N PRO A 79 -6.69 -22.83 12.61
CA PRO A 79 -6.07 -21.52 12.80
C PRO A 79 -7.09 -20.42 13.10
N GLY A 80 -8.28 -20.45 12.48
CA GLY A 80 -9.34 -19.46 12.74
C GLY A 80 -9.94 -19.54 14.15
N PHE A 81 -9.82 -20.68 14.85
CA PHE A 81 -10.30 -20.83 16.23
C PHE A 81 -9.26 -20.33 17.25
N PHE A 82 -7.99 -20.78 17.10
CA PHE A 82 -6.92 -20.41 18.02
C PHE A 82 -6.27 -19.08 17.70
N MET A 83 -6.33 -18.66 16.43
CA MET A 83 -5.72 -17.43 15.91
C MET A 83 -6.73 -16.70 15.01
N PRO A 84 -7.72 -16.00 15.57
CA PRO A 84 -8.79 -15.39 14.79
C PRO A 84 -8.29 -14.41 13.72
N ASN A 85 -7.15 -13.76 13.94
CA ASN A 85 -6.50 -12.88 12.97
C ASN A 85 -5.97 -13.61 11.72
N PHE A 86 -5.90 -14.94 11.72
CA PHE A 86 -5.53 -15.77 10.57
C PHE A 86 -6.75 -16.42 9.89
N ASN A 87 -7.96 -16.01 10.24
CA ASN A 87 -9.17 -16.39 9.53
C ASN A 87 -9.42 -15.39 8.41
N ASN A 88 -9.15 -15.80 7.18
CA ASN A 88 -9.30 -14.97 6.00
C ASN A 88 -10.56 -15.29 5.19
N HIS A 89 -11.53 -15.97 5.77
CA HIS A 89 -12.81 -16.24 5.11
C HIS A 89 -13.52 -14.92 4.76
N GLY A 90 -13.87 -14.75 3.49
CA GLY A 90 -14.45 -13.50 2.97
C GLY A 90 -13.44 -12.47 2.48
N ASN A 91 -12.14 -12.71 2.68
CA ASN A 91 -11.05 -11.89 2.17
C ASN A 91 -10.63 -12.35 0.76
N TYR A 92 -9.78 -11.55 0.12
CA TYR A 92 -9.31 -11.77 -1.24
C TYR A 92 -7.79 -11.71 -1.31
N ILE A 93 -7.19 -12.65 -2.05
CA ILE A 93 -5.80 -12.53 -2.50
C ILE A 93 -5.81 -11.65 -3.74
N MET A 94 -5.01 -10.60 -3.76
CA MET A 94 -5.06 -9.66 -4.87
C MET A 94 -3.71 -8.97 -5.12
N SER A 95 -3.57 -8.36 -6.30
CA SER A 95 -2.47 -7.46 -6.62
C SER A 95 -2.75 -6.06 -6.09
N LEU A 96 -2.01 -5.64 -5.07
CA LEU A 96 -2.17 -4.29 -4.51
C LEU A 96 -1.84 -3.20 -5.53
N ALA A 97 -0.89 -3.43 -6.45
CA ALA A 97 -0.56 -2.49 -7.52
C ALA A 97 -1.77 -2.28 -8.46
N ASN A 98 -2.40 -3.37 -8.91
CA ASN A 98 -3.60 -3.29 -9.75
C ASN A 98 -4.77 -2.62 -9.02
N PHE A 99 -4.94 -2.94 -7.75
CA PHE A 99 -5.97 -2.32 -6.93
C PHE A 99 -5.75 -0.80 -6.75
N CYS A 100 -4.52 -0.37 -6.53
CA CYS A 100 -4.21 1.07 -6.46
C CYS A 100 -4.47 1.78 -7.80
N ARG A 101 -4.15 1.15 -8.94
CA ARG A 101 -4.48 1.70 -10.28
C ARG A 101 -5.99 1.82 -10.49
N TRP A 102 -6.74 0.82 -10.06
CA TRP A 102 -8.20 0.86 -10.12
C TRP A 102 -8.76 1.97 -9.22
N LEU A 103 -8.30 2.09 -7.97
CA LEU A 103 -8.69 3.19 -7.07
C LEU A 103 -8.33 4.56 -7.63
N ALA A 104 -7.21 4.69 -8.35
CA ALA A 104 -6.84 5.94 -9.00
C ALA A 104 -7.86 6.33 -10.07
N LYS A 105 -8.27 5.39 -10.92
CA LYS A 105 -9.32 5.62 -11.93
C LYS A 105 -10.66 6.02 -11.29
N GLU A 106 -11.04 5.37 -10.19
CA GLU A 106 -12.22 5.75 -9.43
C GLU A 106 -12.12 7.17 -8.85
N ALA A 107 -10.93 7.54 -8.35
CA ALA A 107 -10.69 8.89 -7.84
C ALA A 107 -10.78 9.93 -8.95
N GLU A 108 -10.13 9.69 -10.10
CA GLU A 108 -10.16 10.57 -11.27
C GLU A 108 -11.58 10.75 -11.82
N SER A 109 -12.40 9.69 -11.84
CA SER A 109 -13.80 9.75 -12.23
C SER A 109 -14.65 10.66 -11.33
N LEU A 110 -14.18 10.91 -10.10
CA LEU A 110 -14.79 11.81 -9.13
C LEU A 110 -14.17 13.22 -9.12
N GLY A 111 -13.30 13.54 -10.10
CA GLY A 111 -12.67 14.85 -10.25
C GLY A 111 -11.41 15.05 -9.40
N VAL A 112 -10.77 13.98 -8.93
CA VAL A 112 -9.45 14.07 -8.30
C VAL A 112 -8.38 14.19 -9.38
N GLU A 113 -7.47 15.15 -9.23
CA GLU A 113 -6.31 15.29 -10.09
C GLU A 113 -5.15 14.46 -9.54
N ILE A 114 -4.64 13.50 -10.32
CA ILE A 114 -3.52 12.62 -9.92
C ILE A 114 -2.32 12.91 -10.81
N PHE A 115 -1.22 13.33 -10.20
CA PHE A 115 0.04 13.62 -10.87
C PHE A 115 1.08 12.55 -10.52
N ALA A 116 1.21 11.54 -11.39
CA ALA A 116 2.27 10.55 -11.31
C ALA A 116 3.60 11.10 -11.85
N GLY A 117 4.72 10.60 -11.32
CA GLY A 117 6.06 11.06 -11.67
C GLY A 117 6.53 12.29 -10.89
N PHE A 118 5.70 12.89 -10.05
CA PHE A 118 6.07 14.06 -9.26
C PHE A 118 6.47 13.68 -7.83
N THR A 119 7.68 14.05 -7.44
CA THR A 119 8.17 13.85 -6.08
C THR A 119 7.89 15.09 -5.25
N ALA A 120 7.31 14.94 -4.07
CA ALA A 120 7.28 16.00 -3.08
C ALA A 120 8.62 16.02 -2.32
N SER A 121 9.37 17.12 -2.41
CA SER A 121 10.73 17.23 -1.85
C SER A 121 10.79 17.99 -0.54
N GLU A 122 9.99 19.04 -0.40
CA GLU A 122 10.01 19.91 0.76
C GLU A 122 8.61 20.31 1.21
N ILE A 123 8.47 20.70 2.47
CA ILE A 123 7.25 21.22 3.06
C ILE A 123 7.27 22.77 3.04
N ILE A 124 6.13 23.39 2.78
CA ILE A 124 5.96 24.84 2.89
C ILE A 124 5.32 25.13 4.24
N ILE A 125 6.04 25.85 5.10
CA ILE A 125 5.57 26.25 6.43
C ILE A 125 5.58 27.77 6.52
N GLU A 126 4.44 28.35 6.91
CA GLU A 126 4.26 29.76 7.17
C GLU A 126 3.48 29.93 8.48
N ASN A 127 3.97 30.76 9.39
CA ASN A 127 3.36 30.99 10.71
C ASN A 127 3.05 29.69 11.46
N ASP A 128 4.02 28.74 11.49
CA ASP A 128 3.92 27.41 12.08
C ASP A 128 2.75 26.56 11.55
N GLN A 129 2.28 26.82 10.35
CA GLN A 129 1.26 26.05 9.66
C GLN A 129 1.81 25.46 8.37
N LEU A 130 1.48 24.19 8.11
CA LEU A 130 1.75 23.55 6.82
C LEU A 130 0.83 24.18 5.75
N LYS A 131 1.42 24.79 4.72
CA LYS A 131 0.71 25.46 3.64
C LYS A 131 0.78 24.74 2.30
N GLY A 132 1.55 23.66 2.22
CA GLY A 132 1.72 22.90 1.00
C GLY A 132 3.06 22.19 0.94
N ILE A 133 3.46 21.88 -0.28
CA ILE A 133 4.73 21.19 -0.57
C ILE A 133 5.43 21.85 -1.77
N VAL A 134 6.72 21.60 -1.90
CA VAL A 134 7.51 21.86 -3.09
C VAL A 134 7.78 20.55 -3.80
N THR A 135 7.59 20.50 -5.11
CA THR A 135 7.95 19.33 -5.92
C THR A 135 9.47 19.27 -6.13
N GLY A 136 10.01 18.08 -6.37
CA GLY A 136 11.39 17.95 -6.85
C GLY A 136 11.51 18.40 -8.30
N GLU A 137 12.73 18.77 -8.69
CA GLU A 137 13.06 18.98 -10.09
C GLU A 137 12.95 17.66 -10.87
N MET A 138 12.48 17.72 -12.09
CA MET A 138 12.35 16.58 -12.99
C MET A 138 13.30 16.71 -14.18
N GLY A 139 13.64 15.58 -14.81
CA GLY A 139 14.50 15.57 -15.98
C GLY A 139 15.96 15.98 -15.71
N VAL A 140 16.43 15.74 -14.50
CA VAL A 140 17.85 15.91 -14.14
C VAL A 140 18.57 14.57 -14.25
N SER A 141 19.79 14.55 -14.83
CA SER A 141 20.65 13.35 -14.89
C SER A 141 21.26 13.03 -13.53
N LYS A 142 21.92 11.87 -13.41
CA LYS A 142 22.69 11.53 -12.20
C LYS A 142 23.82 12.52 -11.89
N ASP A 143 24.36 13.15 -12.94
CA ASP A 143 25.46 14.10 -12.85
C ASP A 143 25.00 15.55 -12.65
N GLY A 144 23.66 15.75 -12.48
CA GLY A 144 23.06 17.07 -12.25
C GLY A 144 22.75 17.87 -13.52
N GLU A 145 22.93 17.30 -14.71
CA GLU A 145 22.65 18.00 -15.97
C GLU A 145 21.17 18.00 -16.31
N LYS A 146 20.66 19.11 -16.80
CA LYS A 146 19.27 19.27 -17.24
C LYS A 146 19.06 18.62 -18.61
N LYS A 147 18.17 17.65 -18.67
CA LYS A 147 17.72 16.99 -19.92
C LYS A 147 16.70 17.85 -20.68
N SER A 148 16.38 17.48 -21.91
CA SER A 148 15.32 18.16 -22.67
C SER A 148 13.93 18.11 -22.01
N SER A 149 13.71 17.13 -21.11
CA SER A 149 12.50 16.98 -20.30
C SER A 149 12.57 17.66 -18.93
N TYR A 150 13.53 18.57 -18.72
CA TYR A 150 13.69 19.27 -17.45
C TYR A 150 12.45 20.10 -17.11
N GLN A 151 11.99 19.95 -15.87
CA GLN A 151 10.97 20.80 -15.26
C GLN A 151 11.47 21.27 -13.90
N PRO A 152 11.36 22.59 -13.61
CA PRO A 152 11.75 23.13 -12.32
C PRO A 152 10.81 22.66 -11.22
N SER A 153 11.26 22.76 -9.98
CA SER A 153 10.41 22.59 -8.81
C SER A 153 9.26 23.60 -8.81
N MET A 154 8.11 23.18 -8.29
CA MET A 154 6.90 24.00 -8.18
C MET A 154 6.35 23.96 -6.76
N GLU A 155 5.80 25.06 -6.29
CA GLU A 155 5.04 25.10 -5.05
C GLU A 155 3.59 24.67 -5.31
N LEU A 156 3.12 23.73 -4.53
CA LEU A 156 1.71 23.30 -4.49
C LEU A 156 1.14 23.67 -3.12
N ARG A 157 0.30 24.70 -3.12
CA ARG A 157 -0.30 25.23 -1.90
C ARG A 157 -1.67 24.64 -1.66
N ALA A 158 -1.95 24.26 -0.41
CA ALA A 158 -3.20 23.65 -0.01
C ALA A 158 -3.65 24.13 1.37
N LYS A 159 -4.95 24.10 1.63
CA LYS A 159 -5.51 24.33 2.96
C LYS A 159 -5.17 23.17 3.90
N TYR A 160 -5.16 21.95 3.38
CA TYR A 160 -4.80 20.72 4.09
C TYR A 160 -3.88 19.87 3.22
N THR A 161 -2.84 19.35 3.83
CA THR A 161 -1.91 18.42 3.20
C THR A 161 -1.93 17.10 3.95
N VAL A 162 -2.22 16.02 3.23
CA VAL A 162 -2.23 14.65 3.79
C VAL A 162 -0.96 13.94 3.33
N LEU A 163 -0.14 13.50 4.27
CA LEU A 163 1.07 12.75 4.00
C LEU A 163 0.77 11.26 4.05
N SER A 164 0.83 10.58 2.93
CA SER A 164 0.57 9.14 2.76
C SER A 164 1.80 8.40 2.25
N GLU A 165 2.98 8.75 2.78
CA GLU A 165 4.29 8.30 2.30
C GLU A 165 4.75 6.97 2.92
N GLY A 166 3.93 6.35 3.76
CA GLY A 166 4.29 5.16 4.52
C GLY A 166 5.15 5.45 5.75
N CYS A 167 5.67 4.39 6.36
CA CYS A 167 6.34 4.45 7.67
C CYS A 167 7.67 5.21 7.70
N ARG A 168 8.28 5.47 6.55
CA ARG A 168 9.55 6.20 6.40
C ARG A 168 9.46 7.37 5.43
N GLY A 169 8.31 8.02 5.40
CA GLY A 169 8.05 9.15 4.52
C GLY A 169 9.08 10.25 4.62
N HIS A 170 9.44 10.83 3.48
CA HIS A 170 10.44 11.88 3.39
C HIS A 170 9.95 13.19 4.05
N LEU A 171 8.77 13.64 3.69
CA LEU A 171 8.16 14.85 4.27
C LEU A 171 7.68 14.59 5.71
N GLY A 172 7.20 13.38 6.01
CA GLY A 172 6.82 12.99 7.35
C GLY A 172 7.94 13.21 8.36
N LYS A 173 9.19 12.87 7.99
CA LYS A 173 10.37 13.13 8.83
C LYS A 173 10.63 14.62 9.06
N GLN A 174 10.42 15.46 8.04
CA GLN A 174 10.57 16.91 8.17
C GLN A 174 9.56 17.49 9.14
N ILE A 175 8.29 17.07 9.05
CA ILE A 175 7.21 17.50 9.95
C ILE A 175 7.43 17.03 11.37
N ILE A 176 7.77 15.75 11.57
CA ILE A 176 8.07 15.19 12.89
C ILE A 176 9.15 16.03 13.57
N LYS A 177 10.26 16.30 12.86
CA LYS A 177 11.37 17.11 13.39
C LYS A 177 10.96 18.55 13.66
N LYS A 178 10.22 19.18 12.74
CA LYS A 178 9.84 20.60 12.84
C LYS A 178 8.91 20.86 14.03
N PHE A 179 7.97 19.96 14.27
CA PHE A 179 6.95 20.12 15.31
C PHE A 179 7.16 19.24 16.55
N ASN A 180 8.33 18.55 16.64
CA ASN A 180 8.66 17.64 17.75
C ASN A 180 7.56 16.60 18.02
N LEU A 181 6.99 16.00 16.96
CA LEU A 181 5.83 15.12 17.09
C LEU A 181 6.16 13.75 17.72
N ASP A 182 7.43 13.39 17.80
CA ASP A 182 7.98 12.20 18.46
C ASP A 182 8.34 12.41 19.92
N GLN A 183 8.23 13.64 20.43
CA GLN A 183 8.53 13.93 21.83
C GLN A 183 7.59 13.16 22.78
N GLY A 184 8.19 12.39 23.69
CA GLY A 184 7.44 11.58 24.67
C GLY A 184 6.74 10.36 24.05
N LYS A 185 7.11 9.94 22.84
CA LYS A 185 6.64 8.73 22.18
C LYS A 185 7.71 7.63 22.23
N ASP A 186 7.24 6.39 22.24
CA ASP A 186 8.14 5.25 22.10
C ASP A 186 8.84 5.26 20.74
N PRO A 187 10.09 4.74 20.64
CA PRO A 187 10.79 4.59 19.38
C PRO A 187 9.97 3.73 18.40
N GLN A 188 9.91 4.17 17.15
CA GLN A 188 9.24 3.40 16.10
C GLN A 188 10.04 2.14 15.76
N HIS A 189 9.39 0.98 15.79
CA HIS A 189 9.96 -0.28 15.34
C HIS A 189 9.64 -0.51 13.86
N TYR A 190 10.63 -0.99 13.11
CA TYR A 190 10.52 -1.28 11.69
C TYR A 190 10.72 -2.77 11.42
N GLY A 191 9.77 -3.38 10.73
CA GLY A 191 9.96 -4.71 10.16
C GLY A 191 10.68 -4.63 8.81
N ILE A 192 11.53 -5.62 8.54
CA ILE A 192 12.12 -5.83 7.21
C ILE A 192 11.42 -7.04 6.59
N GLY A 193 10.96 -6.89 5.35
CA GLY A 193 10.32 -7.97 4.61
C GLY A 193 10.89 -8.10 3.21
N PHE A 194 10.98 -9.33 2.75
CA PHE A 194 11.28 -9.67 1.36
C PHE A 194 10.01 -10.23 0.73
N LYS A 195 9.72 -9.81 -0.49
CA LYS A 195 8.54 -10.26 -1.24
C LYS A 195 8.95 -10.68 -2.63
N GLU A 196 8.33 -11.75 -3.10
CA GLU A 196 8.54 -12.30 -4.44
C GLU A 196 7.21 -12.71 -5.05
N ILE A 197 7.13 -12.67 -6.38
CA ILE A 197 6.03 -13.20 -7.16
C ILE A 197 6.61 -14.27 -8.07
N TRP A 198 6.02 -15.46 -8.00
CA TRP A 198 6.45 -16.62 -8.77
C TRP A 198 5.32 -17.09 -9.67
N ASP A 199 5.65 -17.42 -10.91
CA ASP A 199 4.81 -18.24 -11.78
C ASP A 199 5.17 -19.70 -11.51
N ILE A 200 4.20 -20.47 -10.99
CA ILE A 200 4.41 -21.86 -10.63
C ILE A 200 3.67 -22.79 -11.57
N LYS A 201 4.08 -24.07 -11.58
CA LYS A 201 3.43 -25.10 -12.38
C LYS A 201 1.97 -25.27 -11.93
N PRO A 202 1.00 -25.42 -12.87
CA PRO A 202 -0.42 -25.55 -12.53
C PRO A 202 -0.74 -26.67 -11.54
N GLU A 203 -0.03 -27.80 -11.62
CA GLU A 203 -0.23 -28.95 -10.73
C GLU A 203 0.16 -28.67 -9.26
N LEU A 204 0.98 -27.64 -9.02
CA LEU A 204 1.37 -27.19 -7.68
C LEU A 204 0.50 -26.06 -7.15
N HIS A 205 -0.28 -25.44 -8.04
CA HIS A 205 -1.10 -24.27 -7.72
C HIS A 205 -2.42 -24.69 -7.04
N LYS A 206 -2.82 -23.93 -6.01
CA LYS A 206 -4.07 -24.15 -5.26
C LYS A 206 -4.74 -22.80 -5.00
N GLU A 207 -5.29 -22.23 -6.06
CA GLU A 207 -5.91 -20.90 -6.03
C GLU A 207 -6.81 -20.66 -4.81
N GLY A 208 -6.63 -19.51 -4.16
CA GLY A 208 -7.36 -19.14 -2.96
C GLY A 208 -6.77 -19.70 -1.66
N THR A 209 -5.61 -20.37 -1.72
CA THR A 209 -4.92 -20.84 -0.52
C THR A 209 -4.04 -19.74 0.06
N VAL A 210 -4.22 -19.47 1.35
CA VAL A 210 -3.41 -18.59 2.18
C VAL A 210 -2.62 -19.44 3.15
N MET A 211 -1.31 -19.35 3.14
CA MET A 211 -0.45 -20.04 4.09
C MET A 211 0.44 -19.05 4.83
N HIS A 212 0.47 -19.16 6.16
CA HIS A 212 1.40 -18.45 7.02
C HIS A 212 2.30 -19.44 7.75
N THR A 213 3.54 -19.03 8.00
CA THR A 213 4.47 -19.81 8.79
C THR A 213 5.18 -18.96 9.83
N ALA A 214 5.65 -19.58 10.91
CA ALA A 214 6.52 -19.00 11.92
C ALA A 214 7.58 -20.02 12.36
N GLY A 215 8.62 -19.56 13.05
CA GLY A 215 9.65 -20.43 13.60
C GLY A 215 10.97 -20.37 12.83
N TRP A 216 11.50 -21.53 12.41
CA TRP A 216 12.75 -21.58 11.65
C TRP A 216 12.68 -20.78 10.33
N PRO A 217 13.77 -20.11 9.89
CA PRO A 217 15.10 -20.04 10.51
C PRO A 217 15.22 -18.98 11.63
N ALA A 218 14.29 -18.06 11.73
CA ALA A 218 14.39 -16.87 12.58
C ALA A 218 13.81 -17.11 13.99
N LYS A 219 14.32 -18.12 14.69
CA LYS A 219 13.94 -18.42 16.07
C LYS A 219 14.28 -17.28 17.02
N GLY A 220 13.37 -16.98 17.93
CA GLY A 220 13.57 -15.93 18.96
C GLY A 220 13.31 -14.50 18.48
N THR A 221 12.84 -14.31 17.26
CA THR A 221 12.40 -13.01 16.74
C THR A 221 10.93 -13.05 16.32
N ALA A 222 10.26 -11.91 16.32
CA ALA A 222 8.91 -11.77 15.76
C ALA A 222 8.98 -11.80 14.23
N SER A 223 9.03 -12.99 13.66
CA SER A 223 9.19 -13.21 12.23
C SER A 223 8.31 -14.35 11.74
N GLY A 224 8.04 -14.34 10.46
CA GLY A 224 7.29 -15.39 9.80
C GLY A 224 7.33 -15.23 8.29
N SER A 225 6.68 -16.14 7.59
CA SER A 225 6.52 -16.05 6.15
C SER A 225 5.08 -16.28 5.73
N TYR A 226 4.78 -15.87 4.53
CA TYR A 226 3.51 -16.15 3.90
C TYR A 226 3.69 -16.67 2.47
N CYS A 227 2.68 -17.40 2.01
CA CYS A 227 2.61 -17.93 0.67
C CYS A 227 1.14 -17.94 0.24
N TYR A 228 0.80 -17.13 -0.75
CA TYR A 228 -0.57 -16.94 -1.21
C TYR A 228 -0.70 -17.36 -2.66
N HIS A 229 -1.61 -18.30 -2.93
CA HIS A 229 -1.91 -18.76 -4.28
C HIS A 229 -2.96 -17.85 -4.93
N GLY A 230 -2.48 -16.90 -5.72
CA GLY A 230 -3.32 -15.94 -6.45
C GLY A 230 -3.90 -16.51 -7.74
N LYS A 231 -4.35 -15.64 -8.63
CA LYS A 231 -4.85 -16.00 -9.96
C LYS A 231 -3.70 -16.35 -10.93
N ASN A 232 -4.02 -17.07 -12.00
CA ASN A 232 -3.10 -17.35 -13.11
C ASN A 232 -1.81 -18.07 -12.70
N ASN A 233 -1.89 -19.04 -11.79
CA ASN A 233 -0.74 -19.80 -11.26
C ASN A 233 0.32 -18.93 -10.57
N GLN A 234 -0.04 -17.73 -10.14
CA GLN A 234 0.87 -16.86 -9.41
C GLN A 234 0.88 -17.21 -7.92
N LEU A 235 2.09 -17.22 -7.38
CA LEU A 235 2.36 -17.42 -5.97
C LEU A 235 3.02 -16.17 -5.41
N TYR A 236 2.40 -15.55 -4.44
CA TYR A 236 2.95 -14.41 -3.73
C TYR A 236 3.60 -14.89 -2.44
N MET A 237 4.90 -14.64 -2.28
CA MET A 237 5.68 -15.07 -1.13
C MET A 237 6.34 -13.88 -0.44
N GLY A 238 6.51 -14.03 0.85
CA GLY A 238 7.25 -13.05 1.64
C GLY A 238 7.56 -13.51 3.05
#